data_861802b3b04bfd96017be885f7130e6e
#
_entry.id   861802b3b04bfd96017be885f7130e6e
#
_cell.length_a   1.000
_cell.length_b   1.000
_cell.length_c   1.000
_cell.angle_alpha   90.00
_cell.angle_beta   90.00
_cell.angle_gamma   90.00
#
_symmetry.space_group_name_H-M   'P 1'
#
loop_
_entity.id
_entity.type
_entity.pdbx_description
1 polymer ?
#
loop_
_entity_poly.entity_id
_entity_poly.type
_entity_poly.pdbx_seq_one_letter_code
_entity_poly.pdbx_strand_id
1 'polypeptide(L)'
;MSHYDVIVVGAGSAGIAAAVCSARNGCKTLLLEKDSVHGGLAVRGNIPTICGLFIKSPGSAPQFLYDGFPTEFALKLMKHDSVTGPLKMGRVHVLPCRPGTFQKVSTELLAAEKNLQILYHVKISKVHVDGNRIQQIDLVEKGVRHCIETGAVIDSSGEAVVCHMAGLTTFPENEFSHVPAILFPMEPKDGTFFSRSKMMNILVRIKRAVDSGALPQGAEAVSFIPEVGGDALIVKLNLGIFFGPNQRIDVKDLEKKANTLKRELAAFLLKNVEGFDQGSSFSEISPVLKRAGKRAKGLYVLTGKDVLTEARFRDAAARGCWPVEKYHFSRGFQISYPLDGTYYEIPERSLTVPGVENLFVAGKCISADDDAIASVRVIGCCLATGESAARLAHQMLCH
;
A
#
# COMPACT_ATOMS: atom_id res chain seq x y z
N MET A 1 5.23 -6.18 33.55
CA MET A 1 4.83 -6.21 32.13
C MET A 1 5.15 -4.86 31.52
N SER A 2 5.52 -4.82 30.26
CA SER A 2 5.80 -3.53 29.58
C SER A 2 4.45 -2.89 29.22
N HIS A 3 4.29 -1.60 29.49
CA HIS A 3 3.10 -0.83 29.11
C HIS A 3 3.47 0.22 28.06
N TYR A 4 2.60 0.37 27.05
CA TYR A 4 2.64 1.41 26.03
C TYR A 4 1.29 2.11 25.94
N ASP A 5 1.32 3.42 25.74
CA ASP A 5 0.09 4.19 25.55
C ASP A 5 -0.58 3.77 24.22
N VAL A 6 0.23 3.59 23.16
CA VAL A 6 -0.27 3.17 21.84
C VAL A 6 0.57 2.02 21.28
N ILE A 7 -0.08 0.95 20.85
CA ILE A 7 0.52 -0.11 20.03
C ILE A 7 0.02 0.04 18.58
N VAL A 8 0.96 0.18 17.65
CA VAL A 8 0.68 0.22 16.20
C VAL A 8 1.08 -1.11 15.58
N VAL A 9 0.17 -1.77 14.88
CA VAL A 9 0.37 -3.09 14.28
C VAL A 9 0.53 -2.97 12.76
N GLY A 10 1.72 -3.32 12.26
CA GLY A 10 2.12 -3.21 10.86
C GLY A 10 2.84 -1.91 10.54
N ALA A 11 4.10 -2.01 10.11
CA ALA A 11 4.95 -0.88 9.74
C ALA A 11 4.90 -0.55 8.24
N GLY A 12 3.72 -0.65 7.61
CA GLY A 12 3.44 -0.09 6.29
C GLY A 12 3.28 1.43 6.34
N SER A 13 2.95 2.06 5.22
CA SER A 13 2.82 3.52 5.13
C SER A 13 1.89 4.11 6.21
N ALA A 14 0.74 3.49 6.46
CA ALA A 14 -0.18 3.93 7.50
C ALA A 14 0.39 3.77 8.91
N GLY A 15 1.06 2.64 9.19
CA GLY A 15 1.65 2.38 10.50
C GLY A 15 2.84 3.27 10.80
N ILE A 16 3.66 3.61 9.81
CA ILE A 16 4.74 4.58 9.96
C ILE A 16 4.17 5.94 10.37
N ALA A 17 3.15 6.43 9.64
CA ALA A 17 2.49 7.68 9.98
C ALA A 17 1.85 7.63 11.38
N ALA A 18 1.13 6.55 11.68
CA ALA A 18 0.48 6.37 12.99
C ALA A 18 1.51 6.37 14.12
N ALA A 19 2.60 5.64 13.98
CA ALA A 19 3.63 5.52 15.02
C ALA A 19 4.36 6.85 15.28
N VAL A 20 4.81 7.53 14.21
CA VAL A 20 5.48 8.82 14.32
C VAL A 20 4.54 9.87 14.94
N CYS A 21 3.30 9.96 14.47
CA CYS A 21 2.35 10.95 14.97
C CYS A 21 1.92 10.64 16.43
N SER A 22 1.75 9.37 16.82
CA SER A 22 1.47 9.02 18.20
C SER A 22 2.61 9.42 19.13
N ALA A 23 3.85 9.15 18.73
CA ALA A 23 5.04 9.53 19.51
C ALA A 23 5.17 11.05 19.63
N ARG A 24 4.91 11.80 18.57
CA ARG A 24 4.90 13.28 18.57
C ARG A 24 3.81 13.87 19.46
N ASN A 25 2.69 13.19 19.61
CA ASN A 25 1.63 13.54 20.55
C ASN A 25 1.98 13.20 22.01
N GLY A 26 3.21 12.75 22.28
CA GLY A 26 3.70 12.41 23.62
C GLY A 26 3.42 10.99 24.07
N CYS A 27 2.75 10.17 23.27
CA CYS A 27 2.43 8.79 23.62
C CYS A 27 3.67 7.90 23.58
N LYS A 28 3.88 7.07 24.61
CA LYS A 28 4.86 5.98 24.56
C LYS A 28 4.35 4.92 23.57
N THR A 29 4.98 4.84 22.42
CA THR A 29 4.47 4.10 21.25
C THR A 29 5.32 2.88 20.93
N LEU A 30 4.66 1.76 20.63
CA LEU A 30 5.29 0.53 20.13
C LEU A 30 4.79 0.22 18.72
N LEU A 31 5.70 0.16 17.75
CA LEU A 31 5.41 -0.27 16.39
C LEU A 31 5.84 -1.73 16.20
N LEU A 32 4.89 -2.57 15.78
CA LEU A 32 5.10 -4.00 15.55
C LEU A 32 5.13 -4.31 14.05
N GLU A 33 6.19 -4.98 13.58
CA GLU A 33 6.30 -5.43 12.19
C GLU A 33 6.64 -6.93 12.12
N LYS A 34 5.92 -7.65 11.28
CA LYS A 34 6.12 -9.10 11.08
C LYS A 34 7.36 -9.43 10.23
N ASP A 35 7.71 -8.50 9.34
CA ASP A 35 8.84 -8.65 8.42
C ASP A 35 10.13 -8.08 9.03
N SER A 36 11.24 -8.23 8.31
CA SER A 36 12.57 -7.70 8.74
C SER A 36 12.73 -6.22 8.49
N VAL A 37 11.83 -5.60 7.71
CA VAL A 37 11.91 -4.20 7.28
C VAL A 37 10.55 -3.54 7.32
N HIS A 38 10.52 -2.26 7.65
CA HIS A 38 9.34 -1.42 7.55
C HIS A 38 9.14 -0.89 6.11
N GLY A 39 8.03 -0.18 5.86
CA GLY A 39 7.63 0.35 4.56
C GLY A 39 6.58 -0.50 3.85
N GLY A 40 6.35 -1.73 4.32
CA GLY A 40 5.30 -2.62 3.79
C GLY A 40 5.38 -2.77 2.27
N LEU A 41 4.25 -2.60 1.58
CA LEU A 41 4.19 -2.75 0.12
C LEU A 41 4.95 -1.65 -0.64
N ALA A 42 5.15 -0.47 -0.07
CA ALA A 42 5.95 0.58 -0.71
C ALA A 42 7.39 0.12 -0.95
N VAL A 43 7.97 -0.61 0.01
CA VAL A 43 9.34 -1.13 -0.05
C VAL A 43 9.36 -2.53 -0.67
N ARG A 44 8.71 -3.51 -0.04
CA ARG A 44 8.74 -4.91 -0.48
C ARG A 44 8.03 -5.15 -1.81
N GLY A 45 7.07 -4.29 -2.15
CA GLY A 45 6.30 -4.36 -3.38
C GLY A 45 6.96 -3.69 -4.58
N ASN A 46 8.16 -3.13 -4.43
CA ASN A 46 8.83 -2.36 -5.48
C ASN A 46 7.93 -1.28 -6.09
N ILE A 47 7.13 -0.59 -5.26
CA ILE A 47 6.22 0.46 -5.76
C ILE A 47 7.02 1.71 -6.12
N PRO A 48 7.07 2.09 -7.41
CA PRO A 48 7.96 3.17 -7.87
C PRO A 48 7.35 4.58 -7.74
N THR A 49 6.12 4.69 -7.23
CA THR A 49 5.40 5.97 -7.15
C THR A 49 4.52 6.05 -5.92
N ILE A 50 4.44 7.24 -5.32
CA ILE A 50 3.46 7.54 -4.28
C ILE A 50 2.26 8.24 -4.92
N CYS A 51 1.13 7.57 -4.86
CA CYS A 51 -0.16 8.03 -5.36
C CYS A 51 -0.99 8.68 -4.24
N GLY A 52 -1.92 9.58 -4.59
CA GLY A 52 -2.89 10.17 -3.67
C GLY A 52 -2.34 11.28 -2.77
N LEU A 53 -1.22 11.89 -3.13
CA LEU A 53 -0.66 13.06 -2.42
C LEU A 53 -1.18 14.40 -2.94
N PHE A 54 -1.57 14.45 -4.21
CA PHE A 54 -1.88 15.70 -4.90
C PHE A 54 -3.33 15.75 -5.33
N ILE A 55 -3.94 16.94 -5.24
CA ILE A 55 -5.28 17.19 -5.76
C ILE A 55 -5.25 16.93 -7.28
N LYS A 56 -6.27 16.25 -7.77
CA LYS A 56 -6.44 16.00 -9.19
C LYS A 56 -6.84 17.30 -9.89
N SER A 57 -5.90 17.97 -10.53
CA SER A 57 -6.10 19.25 -11.23
C SER A 57 -5.47 19.19 -12.62
N PRO A 58 -6.20 18.72 -13.64
CA PRO A 58 -5.68 18.68 -15.01
C PRO A 58 -5.41 20.10 -15.51
N GLY A 59 -4.15 20.44 -15.79
CA GLY A 59 -3.75 21.73 -16.37
C GLY A 59 -3.22 22.77 -15.39
N SER A 60 -3.30 22.54 -14.07
CA SER A 60 -2.65 23.38 -13.05
C SER A 60 -1.39 22.73 -12.46
N ALA A 61 -0.57 23.53 -11.78
CA ALA A 61 0.53 23.00 -10.99
C ALA A 61 0.01 22.05 -9.91
N PRO A 62 0.73 20.94 -9.61
CA PRO A 62 0.31 20.00 -8.58
C PRO A 62 0.26 20.68 -7.21
N GLN A 63 -0.86 20.49 -6.51
CA GLN A 63 -1.07 20.97 -5.15
C GLN A 63 -1.20 19.80 -4.21
N PHE A 64 -0.52 19.85 -3.06
CA PHE A 64 -0.70 18.84 -2.03
C PHE A 64 -2.15 18.83 -1.51
N LEU A 65 -2.65 17.62 -1.26
CA LEU A 65 -3.99 17.42 -0.69
C LEU A 65 -3.99 17.59 0.84
N TYR A 66 -2.85 17.40 1.47
CA TYR A 66 -2.68 17.35 2.93
C TYR A 66 -1.73 18.44 3.42
N ASP A 67 -1.92 18.87 4.66
CA ASP A 67 -1.05 19.84 5.34
C ASP A 67 -0.13 19.18 6.39
N GLY A 68 -0.42 17.90 6.77
CA GLY A 68 0.25 17.19 7.87
C GLY A 68 1.38 16.26 7.42
N PHE A 69 1.46 15.12 8.10
CA PHE A 69 2.51 14.11 7.91
C PHE A 69 2.69 13.63 6.46
N PRO A 70 1.63 13.42 5.64
CA PRO A 70 1.83 13.01 4.25
C PRO A 70 2.64 14.00 3.42
N THR A 71 2.43 15.30 3.63
CA THR A 71 3.19 16.36 2.95
C THR A 71 4.61 16.46 3.49
N GLU A 72 4.82 16.38 4.81
CA GLU A 72 6.17 16.30 5.40
C GLU A 72 6.96 15.15 4.81
N PHE A 73 6.36 13.95 4.78
CA PHE A 73 6.98 12.76 4.22
C PHE A 73 7.38 12.96 2.74
N ALA A 74 6.47 13.49 1.94
CA ALA A 74 6.71 13.77 0.53
C ALA A 74 7.85 14.79 0.31
N LEU A 75 7.87 15.88 1.08
CA LEU A 75 8.92 16.89 1.01
C LEU A 75 10.29 16.34 1.42
N LYS A 76 10.34 15.44 2.40
CA LYS A 76 11.59 14.73 2.76
C LYS A 76 12.07 13.82 1.64
N LEU A 77 11.17 13.06 1.01
CA LEU A 77 11.52 12.23 -0.16
C LEU A 77 12.11 13.08 -1.29
N MET A 78 11.50 14.21 -1.61
CA MET A 78 11.96 15.12 -2.66
C MET A 78 13.35 15.70 -2.39
N LYS A 79 13.81 15.73 -1.13
CA LYS A 79 15.18 16.14 -0.78
C LYS A 79 16.22 15.04 -0.99
N HIS A 80 15.80 13.78 -0.93
CA HIS A 80 16.69 12.61 -1.05
C HIS A 80 16.75 12.02 -2.45
N ASP A 81 15.71 12.23 -3.25
CA ASP A 81 15.64 11.70 -4.61
C ASP A 81 16.09 12.76 -5.62
N SER A 82 16.74 12.31 -6.71
CA SER A 82 17.07 13.16 -7.84
C SER A 82 15.83 13.70 -8.58
N VAL A 83 14.66 13.18 -8.25
CA VAL A 83 13.38 13.64 -8.78
C VAL A 83 12.91 14.86 -8.03
N THR A 84 12.92 15.99 -8.68
CA THR A 84 12.64 17.31 -8.11
C THR A 84 11.16 17.62 -7.96
N GLY A 85 10.25 16.70 -8.23
CA GLY A 85 8.83 16.99 -8.08
C GLY A 85 7.86 15.94 -8.61
N PRO A 86 6.57 16.25 -8.55
CA PRO A 86 5.50 15.36 -8.98
C PRO A 86 5.48 15.19 -10.50
N LEU A 87 5.19 13.96 -10.92
CA LEU A 87 5.07 13.58 -12.33
C LEU A 87 3.58 13.42 -12.70
N LYS A 88 3.19 13.96 -13.85
CA LYS A 88 1.84 13.78 -14.38
C LYS A 88 1.70 12.40 -15.02
N MET A 89 0.75 11.60 -14.52
CA MET A 89 0.37 10.31 -15.08
C MET A 89 -1.12 10.32 -15.45
N GLY A 90 -1.41 10.49 -16.73
CA GLY A 90 -2.80 10.64 -17.20
C GLY A 90 -3.45 11.90 -16.61
N ARG A 91 -4.50 11.71 -15.81
CA ARG A 91 -5.25 12.80 -15.16
C ARG A 91 -4.82 13.10 -13.72
N VAL A 92 -3.82 12.40 -13.19
CA VAL A 92 -3.36 12.53 -11.81
C VAL A 92 -1.88 12.91 -11.75
N HIS A 93 -1.45 13.43 -10.59
CA HIS A 93 -0.04 13.60 -10.27
C HIS A 93 0.39 12.53 -9.25
N VAL A 94 1.58 12.01 -9.44
CA VAL A 94 2.23 11.05 -8.52
C VAL A 94 3.60 11.57 -8.14
N LEU A 95 4.10 11.18 -6.98
CA LEU A 95 5.49 11.44 -6.61
C LEU A 95 6.30 10.19 -6.92
N PRO A 96 7.24 10.23 -7.87
CA PRO A 96 8.19 9.14 -8.09
C PRO A 96 8.99 8.87 -6.81
N CYS A 97 9.18 7.62 -6.49
CA CYS A 97 9.90 7.24 -5.26
C CYS A 97 10.50 5.85 -5.42
N ARG A 98 11.80 5.74 -5.21
CA ARG A 98 12.46 4.43 -5.14
C ARG A 98 12.17 3.78 -3.80
N PRO A 99 11.96 2.44 -3.75
CA PRO A 99 11.73 1.73 -2.50
C PRO A 99 12.80 1.99 -1.43
N GLY A 100 14.07 2.05 -1.83
CA GLY A 100 15.19 2.37 -0.94
C GLY A 100 15.12 3.79 -0.35
N THR A 101 14.69 4.78 -1.16
CA THR A 101 14.49 6.16 -0.68
C THR A 101 13.32 6.25 0.27
N PHE A 102 12.22 5.55 -0.02
CA PHE A 102 11.09 5.44 0.91
C PHE A 102 11.53 4.86 2.26
N GLN A 103 12.29 3.76 2.22
CA GLN A 103 12.81 3.11 3.44
C GLN A 103 13.74 4.03 4.22
N LYS A 104 14.66 4.74 3.56
CA LYS A 104 15.59 5.69 4.18
C LYS A 104 14.84 6.80 4.91
N VAL A 105 13.92 7.49 4.23
CA VAL A 105 13.16 8.60 4.82
C VAL A 105 12.28 8.11 5.97
N SER A 106 11.63 6.95 5.84
CA SER A 106 10.85 6.38 6.93
C SER A 106 11.72 5.99 8.13
N THR A 107 12.94 5.46 7.90
CA THR A 107 13.91 5.18 8.97
C THR A 107 14.30 6.46 9.73
N GLU A 108 14.60 7.54 9.00
CA GLU A 108 14.96 8.82 9.59
C GLU A 108 13.82 9.38 10.47
N LEU A 109 12.57 9.32 9.97
CA LEU A 109 11.41 9.80 10.71
C LEU A 109 11.13 8.97 11.97
N LEU A 110 11.20 7.64 11.86
CA LEU A 110 10.99 6.74 12.99
C LEU A 110 12.10 6.88 14.04
N ALA A 111 13.35 7.01 13.63
CA ALA A 111 14.49 7.15 14.53
C ALA A 111 14.54 8.51 15.25
N ALA A 112 13.90 9.54 14.70
CA ALA A 112 13.83 10.86 15.32
C ALA A 112 12.94 10.90 16.59
N GLU A 113 12.04 9.92 16.76
CA GLU A 113 11.03 9.93 17.82
C GLU A 113 11.52 9.15 19.05
N LYS A 114 11.79 9.86 20.14
CA LYS A 114 12.34 9.27 21.39
C LYS A 114 11.34 8.34 22.11
N ASN A 115 10.06 8.59 21.95
CA ASN A 115 8.97 7.82 22.60
C ASN A 115 8.53 6.62 21.74
N LEU A 116 9.23 6.29 20.67
CA LEU A 116 8.89 5.23 19.74
C LEU A 116 9.88 4.08 19.81
N GLN A 117 9.37 2.88 20.05
CA GLN A 117 10.11 1.62 19.90
C GLN A 117 9.55 0.82 18.71
N ILE A 118 10.42 0.12 18.00
CA ILE A 118 10.02 -0.76 16.89
C ILE A 118 10.51 -2.17 17.18
N LEU A 119 9.62 -3.16 16.98
CA LEU A 119 9.96 -4.58 17.00
C LEU A 119 9.68 -5.19 15.63
N TYR A 120 10.68 -5.87 15.09
CA TYR A 120 10.62 -6.61 13.84
C TYR A 120 10.49 -8.10 14.08
N HIS A 121 10.09 -8.87 13.05
CA HIS A 121 9.89 -10.32 13.13
C HIS A 121 8.88 -10.75 14.21
N VAL A 122 7.89 -9.89 14.45
CA VAL A 122 6.89 -10.08 15.51
C VAL A 122 5.59 -10.60 14.92
N LYS A 123 5.02 -11.62 15.55
CA LYS A 123 3.68 -12.11 15.25
C LYS A 123 2.78 -11.92 16.46
N ILE A 124 1.63 -11.28 16.26
CA ILE A 124 0.58 -11.25 17.28
C ILE A 124 0.03 -12.68 17.41
N SER A 125 -0.07 -13.17 18.63
CA SER A 125 -0.61 -14.50 18.93
C SER A 125 -1.98 -14.44 19.60
N LYS A 126 -2.28 -13.37 20.34
CA LYS A 126 -3.58 -13.16 20.99
C LYS A 126 -3.83 -11.67 21.28
N VAL A 127 -5.09 -11.30 21.25
CA VAL A 127 -5.59 -9.98 21.68
C VAL A 127 -6.54 -10.24 22.85
N HIS A 128 -6.30 -9.58 23.98
CA HIS A 128 -7.12 -9.71 25.19
C HIS A 128 -8.06 -8.52 25.29
N VAL A 129 -9.34 -8.80 25.16
CA VAL A 129 -10.42 -7.81 25.29
C VAL A 129 -11.12 -8.06 26.63
N ASP A 130 -11.26 -7.00 27.42
CA ASP A 130 -12.05 -6.99 28.64
C ASP A 130 -13.11 -5.89 28.52
N GLY A 131 -14.37 -6.29 28.63
CA GLY A 131 -15.50 -5.42 28.33
C GLY A 131 -15.43 -4.90 26.87
N ASN A 132 -15.26 -3.60 26.74
CA ASN A 132 -15.17 -2.89 25.45
C ASN A 132 -13.76 -2.35 25.14
N ARG A 133 -12.70 -2.87 25.80
CA ARG A 133 -11.32 -2.38 25.63
C ARG A 133 -10.33 -3.52 25.46
N ILE A 134 -9.37 -3.32 24.59
CA ILE A 134 -8.16 -4.16 24.51
C ILE A 134 -7.25 -3.74 25.65
N GLN A 135 -6.94 -4.69 26.54
CA GLN A 135 -6.07 -4.47 27.70
C GLN A 135 -4.63 -4.82 27.35
N GLN A 136 -4.42 -5.88 26.57
CA GLN A 136 -3.09 -6.37 26.26
C GLN A 136 -3.05 -7.15 24.94
N ILE A 137 -1.85 -7.23 24.40
CA ILE A 137 -1.54 -8.01 23.20
C ILE A 137 -0.41 -8.99 23.53
N ASP A 138 -0.62 -10.28 23.24
CA ASP A 138 0.42 -11.29 23.26
C ASP A 138 1.08 -11.35 21.89
N LEU A 139 2.39 -11.32 21.88
CA LEU A 139 3.18 -11.45 20.67
C LEU A 139 4.29 -12.49 20.83
N VAL A 140 4.77 -13.00 19.71
CA VAL A 140 5.92 -13.89 19.63
C VAL A 140 7.00 -13.21 18.80
N GLU A 141 8.16 -12.99 19.45
CA GLU A 141 9.38 -12.51 18.83
C GLU A 141 10.46 -13.59 18.94
N LYS A 142 10.99 -14.06 17.81
CA LYS A 142 12.05 -15.12 17.80
C LYS A 142 11.74 -16.34 18.68
N GLY A 143 10.46 -16.72 18.76
CA GLY A 143 10.02 -17.86 19.57
C GLY A 143 9.72 -17.54 21.04
N VAL A 144 10.04 -16.34 21.52
CA VAL A 144 9.76 -15.87 22.89
C VAL A 144 8.39 -15.19 22.90
N ARG A 145 7.57 -15.52 23.90
CA ARG A 145 6.27 -14.86 24.12
C ARG A 145 6.43 -13.65 25.00
N HIS A 146 5.79 -12.57 24.60
CA HIS A 146 5.71 -11.33 25.35
C HIS A 146 4.23 -10.96 25.52
N CYS A 147 3.87 -10.45 26.66
CA CYS A 147 2.56 -9.87 26.93
C CYS A 147 2.74 -8.39 27.21
N ILE A 148 2.05 -7.54 26.44
CA ILE A 148 2.21 -6.10 26.47
C ILE A 148 0.87 -5.43 26.73
N GLU A 149 0.80 -4.63 27.79
CA GLU A 149 -0.36 -3.81 28.12
C GLU A 149 -0.40 -2.55 27.27
N THR A 150 -1.60 -2.06 26.94
CA THR A 150 -1.78 -0.90 26.09
C THR A 150 -3.01 -0.08 26.43
N GLY A 151 -2.88 1.25 26.27
CA GLY A 151 -4.02 2.18 26.34
C GLY A 151 -4.86 2.17 25.08
N ALA A 152 -4.21 2.11 23.90
CA ALA A 152 -4.86 2.10 22.58
C ALA A 152 -4.11 1.24 21.56
N VAL A 153 -4.84 0.74 20.55
CA VAL A 153 -4.28 -0.04 19.45
C VAL A 153 -4.67 0.59 18.11
N ILE A 154 -3.70 0.65 17.19
CA ILE A 154 -3.94 1.06 15.79
C ILE A 154 -3.61 -0.14 14.90
N ASP A 155 -4.63 -0.75 14.28
CA ASP A 155 -4.44 -1.83 13.30
C ASP A 155 -4.19 -1.25 11.91
N SER A 156 -2.95 -1.27 11.49
CA SER A 156 -2.45 -0.89 10.16
C SER A 156 -1.78 -2.07 9.44
N SER A 157 -2.10 -3.30 9.87
CA SER A 157 -1.52 -4.55 9.36
C SER A 157 -1.80 -4.81 7.87
N GLY A 158 -2.80 -4.12 7.30
CA GLY A 158 -3.28 -4.31 5.94
C GLY A 158 -4.18 -5.55 5.77
N GLU A 159 -4.43 -6.29 6.85
CA GLU A 159 -5.24 -7.52 6.89
C GLU A 159 -6.21 -7.53 8.10
N ALA A 160 -6.38 -6.39 8.80
CA ALA A 160 -7.24 -6.24 9.99
C ALA A 160 -7.00 -7.35 11.04
N VAL A 161 -5.72 -7.64 11.32
CA VAL A 161 -5.30 -8.76 12.19
C VAL A 161 -5.81 -8.59 13.60
N VAL A 162 -5.72 -7.38 14.17
CA VAL A 162 -6.18 -7.09 15.53
C VAL A 162 -7.71 -7.22 15.61
N CYS A 163 -8.42 -6.65 14.64
CA CYS A 163 -9.89 -6.78 14.58
C CYS A 163 -10.33 -8.24 14.54
N HIS A 164 -9.68 -9.05 13.69
CA HIS A 164 -9.99 -10.47 13.57
C HIS A 164 -9.72 -11.23 14.88
N MET A 165 -8.55 -11.00 15.51
CA MET A 165 -8.16 -11.67 16.75
C MET A 165 -9.01 -11.23 17.96
N ALA A 166 -9.52 -10.01 17.93
CA ALA A 166 -10.47 -9.51 18.94
C ALA A 166 -11.92 -10.02 18.71
N GLY A 167 -12.15 -10.86 17.70
CA GLY A 167 -13.49 -11.38 17.40
C GLY A 167 -14.44 -10.37 16.76
N LEU A 168 -13.92 -9.23 16.26
CA LEU A 168 -14.73 -8.17 15.69
C LEU A 168 -15.09 -8.48 14.22
N THR A 169 -16.21 -7.89 13.78
CA THR A 169 -16.69 -8.08 12.41
C THR A 169 -15.71 -7.46 11.42
N THR A 170 -15.30 -8.25 10.43
CA THR A 170 -14.50 -7.81 9.29
C THR A 170 -15.26 -8.05 8.00
N PHE A 171 -14.96 -7.27 6.96
CA PHE A 171 -15.36 -7.67 5.62
C PHE A 171 -14.65 -8.97 5.27
N PRO A 172 -15.36 -9.93 4.66
CA PRO A 172 -14.71 -11.13 4.18
C PRO A 172 -13.58 -10.72 3.22
N GLU A 173 -12.50 -11.46 3.28
CA GLU A 173 -11.53 -11.44 2.22
C GLU A 173 -12.27 -12.01 0.98
N ASN A 174 -12.88 -11.12 0.19
CA ASN A 174 -13.18 -11.45 -1.19
C ASN A 174 -11.80 -11.59 -1.83
N GLU A 175 -11.26 -12.79 -1.80
CA GLU A 175 -9.84 -13.07 -2.04
C GLU A 175 -9.36 -12.41 -3.33
N PHE A 176 -10.27 -11.99 -4.22
CA PHE A 176 -9.90 -11.42 -5.52
C PHE A 176 -10.97 -10.51 -6.13
N SER A 177 -11.55 -9.60 -5.36
CA SER A 177 -12.28 -8.46 -5.98
C SER A 177 -11.33 -7.62 -6.86
N HIS A 178 -10.02 -7.69 -6.55
CA HIS A 178 -8.97 -7.02 -7.30
C HIS A 178 -7.83 -7.99 -7.63
N VAL A 179 -7.55 -8.16 -8.92
CA VAL A 179 -6.45 -8.99 -9.41
C VAL A 179 -5.13 -8.59 -8.74
N PRO A 180 -4.43 -9.50 -8.05
CA PRO A 180 -3.12 -9.22 -7.48
C PRO A 180 -2.06 -9.04 -8.57
N ALA A 181 -0.91 -8.49 -8.18
CA ALA A 181 0.20 -8.28 -9.09
C ALA A 181 1.53 -8.61 -8.40
N ILE A 182 2.57 -8.79 -9.20
CA ILE A 182 3.97 -8.72 -8.78
C ILE A 182 4.67 -7.63 -9.56
N LEU A 183 5.72 -7.08 -8.99
CA LEU A 183 6.62 -6.15 -9.65
C LEU A 183 8.05 -6.69 -9.57
N PHE A 184 8.84 -6.40 -10.59
CA PHE A 184 10.28 -6.65 -10.57
C PHE A 184 11.00 -5.61 -11.43
N PRO A 185 12.15 -5.09 -11.00
CA PRO A 185 13.00 -4.23 -11.79
C PRO A 185 13.66 -5.03 -12.92
N MET A 186 13.84 -4.34 -14.03
CA MET A 186 14.55 -4.81 -15.20
C MET A 186 15.50 -3.70 -15.66
N GLU A 187 16.80 -3.98 -15.70
CA GLU A 187 17.82 -3.00 -16.03
C GLU A 187 18.40 -3.34 -17.41
N PRO A 188 18.18 -2.51 -18.43
CA PRO A 188 18.86 -2.62 -19.72
C PRO A 188 20.35 -2.33 -19.55
N LYS A 189 21.21 -2.94 -20.36
CA LYS A 189 22.66 -2.79 -20.27
C LYS A 189 23.15 -1.36 -20.44
N ASP A 190 22.60 -0.63 -21.38
CA ASP A 190 23.14 0.66 -21.85
C ASP A 190 22.33 1.86 -21.31
N GLY A 191 21.58 1.72 -20.20
CA GLY A 191 20.74 2.79 -19.69
C GLY A 191 19.71 3.28 -20.70
N THR A 192 19.30 2.41 -21.61
CA THR A 192 18.42 2.77 -22.72
C THR A 192 17.07 3.22 -22.18
N PHE A 193 16.83 4.51 -22.22
CA PHE A 193 15.52 5.05 -21.85
C PHE A 193 14.47 4.54 -22.84
N PHE A 194 13.50 3.76 -22.35
CA PHE A 194 12.40 3.28 -23.18
C PHE A 194 11.35 4.38 -23.35
N SER A 195 11.31 4.96 -24.53
CA SER A 195 10.22 5.86 -24.88
C SER A 195 8.88 5.14 -24.84
N ARG A 196 7.78 5.90 -24.67
CA ARG A 196 6.43 5.34 -24.66
C ARG A 196 6.14 4.51 -25.92
N SER A 197 6.64 4.93 -27.08
CA SER A 197 6.49 4.19 -28.34
C SER A 197 7.27 2.87 -28.34
N LYS A 198 8.51 2.84 -27.82
CA LYS A 198 9.27 1.59 -27.65
C LYS A 198 8.56 0.62 -26.70
N MET A 199 8.07 1.09 -25.55
CA MET A 199 7.30 0.26 -24.62
C MET A 199 6.04 -0.33 -25.27
N MET A 200 5.29 0.46 -26.03
CA MET A 200 4.12 -0.04 -26.78
C MET A 200 4.52 -1.09 -27.82
N ASN A 201 5.60 -0.89 -28.53
CA ASN A 201 6.10 -1.89 -29.49
C ASN A 201 6.50 -3.21 -28.80
N ILE A 202 7.11 -3.15 -27.62
CA ILE A 202 7.44 -4.34 -26.82
C ILE A 202 6.15 -5.08 -26.44
N LEU A 203 5.12 -4.39 -25.95
CA LEU A 203 3.84 -5.00 -25.60
C LEU A 203 3.17 -5.68 -26.82
N VAL A 204 3.22 -5.04 -28.00
CA VAL A 204 2.71 -5.65 -29.25
C VAL A 204 3.50 -6.91 -29.63
N ARG A 205 4.83 -6.91 -29.48
CA ARG A 205 5.66 -8.10 -29.73
C ARG A 205 5.35 -9.22 -28.76
N ILE A 206 5.22 -8.92 -27.46
CA ILE A 206 4.82 -9.88 -26.44
C ILE A 206 3.45 -10.50 -26.80
N LYS A 207 2.46 -9.66 -27.14
CA LYS A 207 1.13 -10.15 -27.53
C LYS A 207 1.20 -11.11 -28.73
N ARG A 208 1.93 -10.74 -29.79
CA ARG A 208 2.15 -11.61 -30.96
C ARG A 208 2.84 -12.93 -30.60
N ALA A 209 3.80 -12.88 -29.69
CA ALA A 209 4.50 -14.08 -29.23
C ALA A 209 3.58 -15.01 -28.43
N VAL A 210 2.67 -14.46 -27.64
CA VAL A 210 1.64 -15.24 -26.95
C VAL A 210 0.65 -15.84 -27.95
N ASP A 211 0.17 -15.06 -28.92
CA ASP A 211 -0.78 -15.53 -29.95
C ASP A 211 -0.19 -16.65 -30.84
N SER A 212 1.13 -16.63 -31.05
CA SER A 212 1.85 -17.69 -31.79
C SER A 212 2.31 -18.87 -30.93
N GLY A 213 2.09 -18.85 -29.60
CA GLY A 213 2.58 -19.87 -28.68
C GLY A 213 4.08 -19.80 -28.35
N ALA A 214 4.80 -18.75 -28.80
CA ALA A 214 6.21 -18.52 -28.47
C ALA A 214 6.42 -18.02 -27.04
N LEU A 215 5.40 -17.45 -26.42
CA LEU A 215 5.30 -17.14 -24.99
C LEU A 215 4.03 -17.76 -24.40
N PRO A 216 4.05 -18.13 -23.13
CA PRO A 216 2.86 -18.68 -22.48
C PRO A 216 1.78 -17.62 -22.34
N GLN A 217 0.54 -18.08 -22.27
CA GLN A 217 -0.59 -17.21 -21.94
C GLN A 217 -0.34 -16.50 -20.62
N GLY A 218 -0.60 -15.20 -20.61
CA GLY A 218 -0.42 -14.32 -19.49
C GLY A 218 0.81 -13.44 -19.56
N ALA A 219 1.76 -13.72 -20.42
CA ALA A 219 2.88 -12.80 -20.65
C ALA A 219 2.37 -11.43 -21.15
N GLU A 220 1.21 -11.37 -21.82
CA GLU A 220 0.54 -10.15 -22.25
C GLU A 220 -0.05 -9.31 -21.12
N ALA A 221 -0.17 -9.86 -19.92
CA ALA A 221 -0.70 -9.13 -18.75
C ALA A 221 0.34 -8.23 -18.06
N VAL A 222 1.45 -7.96 -18.75
CA VAL A 222 2.50 -7.06 -18.28
C VAL A 222 2.21 -5.60 -18.59
N SER A 223 2.76 -4.72 -17.77
CA SER A 223 2.93 -3.30 -18.06
C SER A 223 4.30 -2.84 -17.59
N PHE A 224 4.83 -1.80 -18.25
CA PHE A 224 6.13 -1.23 -17.96
C PHE A 224 5.98 0.15 -17.35
N ILE A 225 6.67 0.39 -16.23
CA ILE A 225 6.72 1.68 -15.56
C ILE A 225 8.18 2.11 -15.54
N PRO A 226 8.56 3.19 -16.27
CA PRO A 226 9.93 3.70 -16.21
C PRO A 226 10.29 4.13 -14.78
N GLU A 227 11.47 3.75 -14.31
CA GLU A 227 12.00 4.29 -13.09
C GLU A 227 12.41 5.75 -13.32
N VAL A 228 11.95 6.64 -12.48
CA VAL A 228 12.29 8.06 -12.61
C VAL A 228 13.65 8.31 -11.95
N GLY A 229 14.56 8.94 -12.70
CA GLY A 229 15.93 9.18 -12.24
C GLY A 229 16.82 7.93 -12.19
N GLY A 230 16.41 6.85 -12.87
CA GLY A 230 17.17 5.61 -13.04
C GLY A 230 16.99 5.02 -14.43
N ASP A 231 17.75 4.00 -14.71
CA ASP A 231 17.77 3.31 -16.00
C ASP A 231 16.90 2.05 -16.03
N ALA A 232 16.23 1.73 -14.90
CA ALA A 232 15.41 0.54 -14.77
C ALA A 232 14.00 0.76 -15.31
N LEU A 233 13.41 -0.33 -15.83
CA LEU A 233 11.98 -0.49 -16.04
C LEU A 233 11.40 -1.37 -14.94
N ILE A 234 10.38 -0.91 -14.26
CA ILE A 234 9.62 -1.76 -13.38
C ILE A 234 8.57 -2.51 -14.20
N VAL A 235 8.71 -3.81 -14.26
CA VAL A 235 7.73 -4.69 -14.88
C VAL A 235 6.67 -5.02 -13.85
N LYS A 236 5.41 -4.73 -14.17
CA LYS A 236 4.25 -5.10 -13.37
C LYS A 236 3.49 -6.19 -14.13
N LEU A 237 3.40 -7.36 -13.51
CA LEU A 237 2.64 -8.50 -14.03
C LEU A 237 1.37 -8.68 -13.21
N ASN A 238 0.21 -8.60 -13.88
CA ASN A 238 -1.08 -8.88 -13.26
C ASN A 238 -1.34 -10.39 -13.27
N LEU A 239 -1.66 -10.96 -12.11
CA LEU A 239 -1.70 -12.41 -11.90
C LEU A 239 -3.08 -13.05 -12.12
N GLY A 240 -4.10 -12.28 -12.49
CA GLY A 240 -5.46 -12.78 -12.72
C GLY A 240 -5.59 -13.82 -13.82
N ILE A 241 -4.57 -13.98 -14.64
CA ILE A 241 -4.47 -15.01 -15.67
C ILE A 241 -4.28 -16.43 -15.13
N PHE A 242 -3.77 -16.56 -13.90
CA PHE A 242 -3.47 -17.85 -13.28
C PHE A 242 -4.65 -18.44 -12.50
N PHE A 243 -5.75 -17.69 -12.35
CA PHE A 243 -6.91 -18.15 -11.59
C PHE A 243 -8.18 -17.36 -11.97
N GLY A 244 -9.36 -17.98 -11.74
CA GLY A 244 -10.66 -17.35 -11.96
C GLY A 244 -11.19 -16.62 -10.72
N PRO A 245 -12.30 -15.87 -10.87
CA PRO A 245 -13.00 -15.30 -9.74
C PRO A 245 -13.49 -16.43 -8.81
N ASN A 246 -13.41 -16.20 -7.49
CA ASN A 246 -13.84 -17.14 -6.44
C ASN A 246 -13.00 -18.44 -6.31
N GLN A 247 -11.84 -18.52 -6.93
CA GLN A 247 -10.92 -19.63 -6.69
C GLN A 247 -10.05 -19.36 -5.47
N ARG A 248 -9.91 -20.35 -4.60
CA ARG A 248 -8.94 -20.32 -3.50
C ARG A 248 -7.54 -20.45 -4.08
N ILE A 249 -6.64 -19.52 -3.74
CA ILE A 249 -5.29 -19.45 -4.31
C ILE A 249 -4.27 -19.82 -3.26
N ASP A 250 -3.38 -20.71 -3.62
CA ASP A 250 -2.11 -20.89 -2.92
C ASP A 250 -1.14 -19.79 -3.41
N VAL A 251 -0.79 -18.88 -2.49
CA VAL A 251 0.14 -17.78 -2.79
C VAL A 251 1.51 -18.30 -3.23
N LYS A 252 1.98 -19.43 -2.68
CA LYS A 252 3.26 -20.03 -3.07
C LYS A 252 3.22 -20.61 -4.49
N ASP A 253 2.11 -21.24 -4.88
CA ASP A 253 1.92 -21.72 -6.25
C ASP A 253 1.85 -20.53 -7.23
N LEU A 254 1.18 -19.45 -6.84
CA LEU A 254 1.11 -18.24 -7.64
C LEU A 254 2.49 -17.59 -7.83
N GLU A 255 3.29 -17.50 -6.78
CA GLU A 255 4.68 -17.01 -6.85
C GLU A 255 5.55 -17.89 -7.75
N LYS A 256 5.40 -19.21 -7.68
CA LYS A 256 6.10 -20.15 -8.56
C LYS A 256 5.74 -19.95 -10.04
N LYS A 257 4.46 -19.82 -10.36
CA LYS A 257 3.96 -19.51 -11.71
C LYS A 257 4.48 -18.18 -12.22
N ALA A 258 4.45 -17.16 -11.37
CA ALA A 258 4.95 -15.82 -11.68
C ALA A 258 6.46 -15.83 -11.98
N ASN A 259 7.26 -16.56 -11.19
CA ASN A 259 8.69 -16.71 -11.44
C ASN A 259 9.00 -17.47 -12.75
N THR A 260 8.19 -18.47 -13.09
CA THR A 260 8.33 -19.16 -14.38
C THR A 260 8.05 -18.19 -15.54
N LEU A 261 6.95 -17.48 -15.47
CA LEU A 261 6.58 -16.50 -16.51
C LEU A 261 7.63 -15.38 -16.65
N LYS A 262 8.17 -14.89 -15.52
CA LYS A 262 9.26 -13.90 -15.51
C LYS A 262 10.47 -14.42 -16.30
N ARG A 263 10.92 -15.68 -16.07
CA ARG A 263 12.07 -16.27 -16.77
C ARG A 263 11.85 -16.34 -18.28
N GLU A 264 10.67 -16.80 -18.69
CA GLU A 264 10.33 -16.91 -20.12
C GLU A 264 10.20 -15.54 -20.79
N LEU A 265 9.59 -14.57 -20.10
CA LEU A 265 9.54 -13.18 -20.57
C LEU A 265 10.92 -12.57 -20.67
N ALA A 266 11.79 -12.76 -19.69
CA ALA A 266 13.18 -12.28 -19.72
C ALA A 266 13.95 -12.87 -20.89
N ALA A 267 13.88 -14.20 -21.10
CA ALA A 267 14.52 -14.86 -22.23
C ALA A 267 14.01 -14.34 -23.58
N PHE A 268 12.71 -14.09 -23.71
CA PHE A 268 12.12 -13.50 -24.90
C PHE A 268 12.63 -12.07 -25.17
N LEU A 269 12.68 -11.22 -24.14
CA LEU A 269 13.13 -9.84 -24.24
C LEU A 269 14.60 -9.78 -24.67
N LEU A 270 15.48 -10.57 -24.03
CA LEU A 270 16.90 -10.66 -24.36
C LEU A 270 17.15 -11.07 -25.82
N LYS A 271 16.30 -11.94 -26.38
CA LYS A 271 16.46 -12.45 -27.74
C LYS A 271 15.84 -11.55 -28.81
N ASN A 272 14.75 -10.85 -28.48
CA ASN A 272 13.87 -10.26 -29.50
C ASN A 272 13.72 -8.74 -29.39
N VAL A 273 14.29 -8.10 -28.36
CA VAL A 273 14.09 -6.67 -28.14
C VAL A 273 15.43 -5.96 -28.06
N GLU A 274 15.64 -5.01 -28.99
CA GLU A 274 16.81 -4.14 -28.98
C GLU A 274 16.91 -3.33 -27.67
N GLY A 275 18.12 -3.29 -27.09
CA GLY A 275 18.40 -2.67 -25.79
C GLY A 275 18.39 -3.68 -24.63
N PHE A 276 17.96 -4.92 -24.87
CA PHE A 276 18.15 -6.05 -23.96
C PHE A 276 19.19 -6.99 -24.56
N ASP A 277 20.26 -7.23 -23.84
CA ASP A 277 21.30 -8.20 -24.19
C ASP A 277 21.76 -8.97 -22.94
N GLN A 278 22.83 -9.77 -23.07
CA GLN A 278 23.37 -10.57 -21.97
C GLN A 278 23.86 -9.74 -20.76
N GLY A 279 24.03 -8.43 -20.91
CA GLY A 279 24.35 -7.53 -19.80
C GLY A 279 23.14 -6.96 -19.05
N SER A 280 21.92 -7.20 -19.55
CA SER A 280 20.71 -6.76 -18.88
C SER A 280 20.39 -7.63 -17.67
N SER A 281 19.94 -7.02 -16.56
CA SER A 281 19.58 -7.71 -15.33
C SER A 281 18.06 -7.75 -15.11
N PHE A 282 17.60 -8.79 -14.39
CA PHE A 282 16.20 -8.99 -14.01
C PHE A 282 16.16 -9.34 -12.53
N SER A 283 15.81 -8.38 -11.70
CA SER A 283 15.77 -8.55 -10.26
C SER A 283 14.71 -9.56 -9.80
N GLU A 284 14.76 -9.95 -8.53
CA GLU A 284 13.75 -10.80 -7.89
C GLU A 284 12.35 -10.18 -8.01
N ILE A 285 11.33 -11.04 -8.06
CA ILE A 285 9.95 -10.58 -8.00
C ILE A 285 9.61 -10.06 -6.60
N SER A 286 8.75 -9.05 -6.53
CA SER A 286 8.13 -8.68 -5.25
C SER A 286 7.27 -9.83 -4.70
N PRO A 287 6.98 -9.85 -3.41
CA PRO A 287 5.87 -10.65 -2.90
C PRO A 287 4.57 -10.35 -3.66
N VAL A 288 3.64 -11.28 -3.65
CA VAL A 288 2.32 -11.07 -4.27
C VAL A 288 1.63 -9.86 -3.61
N LEU A 289 1.37 -8.83 -4.41
CA LEU A 289 0.72 -7.60 -3.97
C LEU A 289 -0.80 -7.80 -3.94
N LYS A 290 -1.32 -8.16 -2.78
CA LYS A 290 -2.78 -8.16 -2.54
C LYS A 290 -3.26 -6.70 -2.51
N ARG A 291 -4.12 -6.34 -3.46
CA ARG A 291 -4.65 -4.98 -3.60
C ARG A 291 -5.68 -4.64 -2.52
N ALA A 292 -6.44 -5.62 -2.07
CA ALA A 292 -7.34 -5.55 -0.92
C ALA A 292 -7.08 -6.76 -0.01
N GLY A 293 -7.16 -6.55 1.30
CA GLY A 293 -7.12 -7.58 2.34
C GLY A 293 -8.39 -7.56 3.17
N LYS A 294 -8.40 -8.27 4.29
CA LYS A 294 -9.47 -8.12 5.29
C LYS A 294 -9.50 -6.67 5.80
N ARG A 295 -10.70 -6.15 5.94
CA ARG A 295 -10.95 -4.78 6.43
C ARG A 295 -11.88 -4.83 7.63
N ALA A 296 -11.70 -3.94 8.57
CA ALA A 296 -12.63 -3.79 9.68
C ALA A 296 -14.01 -3.33 9.16
N LYS A 297 -15.07 -3.80 9.78
CA LYS A 297 -16.40 -3.22 9.60
C LYS A 297 -16.60 -2.16 10.69
N GLY A 298 -16.31 -0.91 10.36
CA GLY A 298 -16.38 0.24 11.25
C GLY A 298 -17.80 0.76 11.46
N LEU A 299 -17.90 1.84 12.22
CA LEU A 299 -19.17 2.54 12.46
C LEU A 299 -19.76 3.16 11.20
N TYR A 300 -18.94 3.41 10.19
CA TYR A 300 -19.34 3.80 8.84
C TYR A 300 -18.56 3.01 7.81
N VAL A 301 -19.23 2.59 6.73
CA VAL A 301 -18.58 1.96 5.58
C VAL A 301 -18.44 3.01 4.49
N LEU A 302 -17.21 3.47 4.25
CA LEU A 302 -16.93 4.34 3.12
C LEU A 302 -17.24 3.58 1.82
N THR A 303 -18.03 4.19 0.94
CA THR A 303 -18.50 3.54 -0.30
C THR A 303 -17.84 4.14 -1.55
N GLY A 304 -17.81 3.36 -2.64
CA GLY A 304 -17.39 3.87 -3.94
C GLY A 304 -18.24 5.06 -4.41
N LYS A 305 -19.50 5.13 -3.99
CA LYS A 305 -20.37 6.29 -4.24
C LYS A 305 -19.84 7.53 -3.53
N ASP A 306 -19.46 7.43 -2.24
CA ASP A 306 -18.88 8.55 -1.48
C ASP A 306 -17.62 9.09 -2.16
N VAL A 307 -16.78 8.20 -2.69
CA VAL A 307 -15.57 8.57 -3.44
C VAL A 307 -15.92 9.34 -4.71
N LEU A 308 -16.87 8.84 -5.49
CA LEU A 308 -17.19 9.40 -6.82
C LEU A 308 -18.06 10.66 -6.75
N THR A 309 -18.80 10.87 -5.64
CA THR A 309 -19.63 12.06 -5.40
C THR A 309 -18.97 13.09 -4.48
N GLU A 310 -17.66 12.92 -4.17
CA GLU A 310 -16.85 13.78 -3.29
C GLU A 310 -17.55 14.07 -1.95
N ALA A 311 -18.04 13.02 -1.30
CA ALA A 311 -18.78 13.12 -0.06
C ALA A 311 -18.00 13.90 1.02
N ARG A 312 -18.73 14.70 1.82
CA ARG A 312 -18.22 15.48 2.95
C ARG A 312 -18.85 14.99 4.24
N PHE A 313 -18.07 14.97 5.31
CA PHE A 313 -18.50 14.46 6.60
C PHE A 313 -18.20 15.48 7.72
N ARG A 314 -19.10 15.59 8.70
CA ARG A 314 -18.87 16.42 9.89
C ARG A 314 -17.71 15.94 10.75
N ASP A 315 -17.48 14.63 10.74
CA ASP A 315 -16.42 13.91 11.41
C ASP A 315 -15.29 13.51 10.43
N ALA A 316 -14.90 14.42 9.54
CA ALA A 316 -13.84 14.16 8.57
C ALA A 316 -12.50 13.91 9.26
N ALA A 317 -11.94 12.72 9.09
CA ALA A 317 -10.62 12.33 9.60
C ALA A 317 -9.51 12.60 8.59
N ALA A 318 -9.73 12.24 7.33
CA ALA A 318 -8.77 12.37 6.25
C ALA A 318 -9.46 12.77 4.94
N ARG A 319 -8.67 13.06 3.91
CA ARG A 319 -9.13 13.36 2.56
C ARG A 319 -8.60 12.34 1.57
N GLY A 320 -9.24 12.22 0.42
CA GLY A 320 -8.77 11.42 -0.70
C GLY A 320 -9.18 12.05 -2.03
N CYS A 321 -8.36 11.88 -3.07
CA CYS A 321 -8.68 12.36 -4.43
C CYS A 321 -8.25 11.35 -5.51
N TRP A 322 -7.77 10.18 -5.10
CA TRP A 322 -7.34 9.14 -6.03
C TRP A 322 -8.55 8.52 -6.72
N PRO A 323 -8.48 8.18 -8.02
CA PRO A 323 -9.58 7.50 -8.70
C PRO A 323 -9.84 6.09 -8.14
N VAL A 324 -11.03 5.57 -8.40
CA VAL A 324 -11.37 4.16 -8.14
C VAL A 324 -10.70 3.31 -9.22
N GLU A 325 -9.62 2.64 -8.86
CA GLU A 325 -8.84 1.78 -9.79
C GLU A 325 -9.13 0.31 -9.52
N LYS A 326 -9.84 -0.33 -10.44
CA LYS A 326 -10.17 -1.75 -10.40
C LYS A 326 -9.41 -2.54 -11.46
N TYR A 327 -8.89 -3.68 -11.05
CA TYR A 327 -8.35 -4.69 -11.95
C TYR A 327 -9.26 -5.90 -11.90
N HIS A 328 -10.21 -5.95 -12.83
CA HIS A 328 -11.22 -7.00 -12.86
C HIS A 328 -10.75 -8.16 -13.75
N PHE A 329 -11.06 -9.40 -13.34
CA PHE A 329 -10.66 -10.60 -14.09
C PHE A 329 -11.13 -10.62 -15.55
N SER A 330 -12.39 -10.26 -15.80
CA SER A 330 -13.02 -10.35 -17.13
C SER A 330 -13.05 -9.03 -17.88
N ARG A 331 -12.97 -7.88 -17.17
CA ARG A 331 -13.10 -6.54 -17.77
C ARG A 331 -11.78 -5.78 -17.84
N GLY A 332 -10.68 -6.39 -17.33
CA GLY A 332 -9.37 -5.76 -17.27
C GLY A 332 -9.30 -4.55 -16.33
N PHE A 333 -8.48 -3.58 -16.69
CA PHE A 333 -8.30 -2.35 -15.90
C PHE A 333 -9.46 -1.38 -16.16
N GLN A 334 -10.09 -0.95 -15.07
CA GLN A 334 -11.14 0.06 -15.06
C GLN A 334 -10.76 1.19 -14.11
N ILE A 335 -10.98 2.43 -14.51
CA ILE A 335 -10.70 3.61 -13.71
C ILE A 335 -11.90 4.58 -13.77
N SER A 336 -12.38 4.99 -12.60
CA SER A 336 -13.42 5.99 -12.44
C SER A 336 -12.87 7.16 -11.63
N TYR A 337 -12.96 8.35 -12.18
CA TYR A 337 -12.40 9.56 -11.59
C TYR A 337 -13.47 10.32 -10.81
N PRO A 338 -13.18 10.79 -9.57
CA PRO A 338 -13.93 11.89 -8.97
C PRO A 338 -13.72 13.16 -9.80
N LEU A 339 -14.47 14.22 -9.54
CA LEU A 339 -14.37 15.51 -10.24
C LEU A 339 -12.95 16.11 -10.11
N ASP A 340 -12.61 17.01 -11.03
CA ASP A 340 -11.33 17.70 -11.02
C ASP A 340 -11.34 18.87 -10.00
N GLY A 341 -10.19 19.13 -9.37
CA GLY A 341 -10.02 20.21 -8.42
C GLY A 341 -10.64 20.00 -7.04
N THR A 342 -11.14 18.80 -6.76
CA THR A 342 -11.80 18.47 -5.48
C THR A 342 -11.26 17.18 -4.86
N TYR A 343 -11.82 16.80 -3.72
CA TYR A 343 -11.49 15.60 -2.94
C TYR A 343 -12.76 15.06 -2.27
N TYR A 344 -12.74 13.82 -1.85
CA TYR A 344 -13.72 13.26 -0.91
C TYR A 344 -13.11 13.21 0.50
N GLU A 345 -13.96 13.07 1.50
CA GLU A 345 -13.52 12.90 2.89
C GLU A 345 -13.69 11.46 3.36
N ILE A 346 -12.88 11.07 4.33
CA ILE A 346 -12.91 9.78 5.02
C ILE A 346 -13.33 10.10 6.46
N PRO A 347 -14.50 9.66 6.93
CA PRO A 347 -14.98 10.00 8.27
C PRO A 347 -14.26 9.21 9.37
N GLU A 348 -14.16 9.74 10.59
CA GLU A 348 -13.62 9.07 11.77
C GLU A 348 -14.29 7.72 12.03
N ARG A 349 -15.60 7.63 11.79
CA ARG A 349 -16.39 6.41 11.90
C ARG A 349 -15.93 5.28 10.95
N SER A 350 -15.15 5.57 9.91
CA SER A 350 -14.51 4.54 9.07
C SER A 350 -13.20 4.04 9.65
N LEU A 351 -12.64 4.75 10.64
CA LEU A 351 -11.40 4.39 11.35
C LEU A 351 -11.68 3.80 12.73
N THR A 352 -12.92 3.83 13.21
CA THR A 352 -13.36 3.30 14.52
C THR A 352 -14.17 2.03 14.34
N VAL A 353 -14.07 1.10 15.28
CA VAL A 353 -14.68 -0.23 15.18
C VAL A 353 -15.72 -0.40 16.31
N PRO A 354 -16.95 -0.84 16.01
CA PRO A 354 -17.95 -1.05 17.04
C PRO A 354 -17.53 -2.17 18.00
N GLY A 355 -17.85 -2.01 19.27
CA GLY A 355 -17.60 -3.00 20.33
C GLY A 355 -16.24 -2.90 21.03
N VAL A 356 -15.31 -2.09 20.51
CA VAL A 356 -14.01 -1.81 21.16
C VAL A 356 -13.67 -0.33 21.02
N GLU A 357 -13.58 0.38 22.15
CA GLU A 357 -13.40 1.84 22.18
C GLU A 357 -11.97 2.30 21.87
N ASN A 358 -10.97 1.48 22.22
CA ASN A 358 -9.55 1.82 22.09
C ASN A 358 -8.86 1.14 20.90
N LEU A 359 -9.64 0.73 19.88
CA LEU A 359 -9.13 0.18 18.63
C LEU A 359 -9.45 1.11 17.46
N PHE A 360 -8.42 1.51 16.77
CA PHE A 360 -8.49 2.30 15.53
C PHE A 360 -7.88 1.54 14.37
N VAL A 361 -8.35 1.80 13.15
CA VAL A 361 -7.84 1.15 11.94
C VAL A 361 -7.33 2.18 10.94
N ALA A 362 -6.27 1.85 10.20
CA ALA A 362 -5.66 2.75 9.24
C ALA A 362 -5.22 2.04 7.95
N GLY A 363 -5.03 2.80 6.89
CA GLY A 363 -4.58 2.30 5.60
C GLY A 363 -5.58 1.29 5.00
N LYS A 364 -5.11 0.11 4.61
CA LYS A 364 -5.97 -0.91 4.01
C LYS A 364 -6.94 -1.57 4.99
N CYS A 365 -6.79 -1.34 6.29
CA CYS A 365 -7.67 -1.92 7.31
C CYS A 365 -8.96 -1.13 7.53
N ILE A 366 -9.08 0.10 7.01
CA ILE A 366 -10.25 0.97 7.23
C ILE A 366 -11.54 0.33 6.71
N SER A 367 -12.66 0.78 7.28
CA SER A 367 -14.01 0.36 6.87
C SER A 367 -14.39 0.99 5.54
N ALA A 368 -14.24 0.23 4.46
CA ALA A 368 -14.53 0.65 3.11
C ALA A 368 -15.06 -0.52 2.28
N ASP A 369 -15.97 -0.26 1.36
CA ASP A 369 -16.39 -1.26 0.38
C ASP A 369 -15.30 -1.56 -0.67
N ASP A 370 -15.57 -2.48 -1.59
CA ASP A 370 -14.58 -2.89 -2.61
C ASP A 370 -14.26 -1.77 -3.61
N ASP A 371 -15.15 -0.82 -3.81
CA ASP A 371 -14.94 0.31 -4.70
C ASP A 371 -14.16 1.42 -4.00
N ALA A 372 -14.52 1.76 -2.77
CA ALA A 372 -13.80 2.76 -2.02
C ALA A 372 -12.37 2.33 -1.72
N ILE A 373 -12.13 1.05 -1.32
CA ILE A 373 -10.77 0.58 -1.06
C ILE A 373 -9.87 0.68 -2.31
N ALA A 374 -10.43 0.60 -3.51
CA ALA A 374 -9.69 0.79 -4.75
C ALA A 374 -9.10 2.19 -4.91
N SER A 375 -9.65 3.17 -4.20
CA SER A 375 -9.16 4.55 -4.13
C SER A 375 -8.29 4.81 -2.88
N VAL A 376 -8.78 4.46 -1.69
CA VAL A 376 -8.15 4.87 -0.42
C VAL A 376 -6.91 4.07 -0.01
N ARG A 377 -6.61 2.96 -0.66
CA ARG A 377 -5.44 2.11 -0.36
C ARG A 377 -4.10 2.68 -0.84
N VAL A 378 -4.10 3.78 -1.57
CA VAL A 378 -2.87 4.40 -2.09
C VAL A 378 -2.04 5.01 -0.96
N ILE A 379 -0.72 5.11 -1.17
CA ILE A 379 0.23 5.48 -0.10
C ILE A 379 -0.13 6.81 0.56
N GLY A 380 -0.50 7.84 -0.21
CA GLY A 380 -0.89 9.15 0.34
C GLY A 380 -2.08 9.06 1.30
N CYS A 381 -3.15 8.36 0.91
CA CYS A 381 -4.31 8.12 1.79
C CYS A 381 -3.94 7.24 3.01
N CYS A 382 -3.04 6.26 2.82
CA CYS A 382 -2.57 5.44 3.94
C CYS A 382 -1.81 6.28 4.97
N LEU A 383 -0.92 7.17 4.53
CA LEU A 383 -0.23 8.11 5.44
C LEU A 383 -1.22 9.00 6.19
N ALA A 384 -2.21 9.57 5.49
CA ALA A 384 -3.22 10.46 6.09
C ALA A 384 -4.13 9.73 7.09
N THR A 385 -4.58 8.52 6.78
CA THR A 385 -5.40 7.73 7.71
C THR A 385 -4.60 7.24 8.90
N GLY A 386 -3.28 6.99 8.74
CA GLY A 386 -2.38 6.67 9.85
C GLY A 386 -2.22 7.84 10.82
N GLU A 387 -1.97 9.04 10.31
CA GLU A 387 -1.93 10.28 11.10
C GLU A 387 -3.25 10.52 11.84
N SER A 388 -4.39 10.32 11.16
CA SER A 388 -5.72 10.50 11.76
C SER A 388 -5.99 9.48 12.87
N ALA A 389 -5.61 8.21 12.68
CA ALA A 389 -5.76 7.18 13.70
C ALA A 389 -4.92 7.49 14.95
N ALA A 390 -3.71 8.04 14.77
CA ALA A 390 -2.87 8.50 15.89
C ALA A 390 -3.54 9.65 16.66
N ARG A 391 -4.13 10.62 15.96
CA ARG A 391 -4.88 11.71 16.58
C ARG A 391 -6.08 11.19 17.39
N LEU A 392 -6.86 10.27 16.83
CA LEU A 392 -8.01 9.67 17.51
C LEU A 392 -7.59 8.87 18.76
N ALA A 393 -6.52 8.08 18.65
CA ALA A 393 -5.97 7.34 19.79
C ALA A 393 -5.52 8.28 20.90
N HIS A 394 -4.81 9.35 20.57
CA HIS A 394 -4.38 10.36 21.54
C HIS A 394 -5.57 11.06 22.21
N GLN A 395 -6.56 11.50 21.44
CA GLN A 395 -7.78 12.11 21.99
C GLN A 395 -8.50 11.20 22.98
N MET A 396 -8.66 9.91 22.64
CA MET A 396 -9.28 8.92 23.50
C MET A 396 -8.48 8.69 24.81
N LEU A 397 -7.15 8.77 24.76
CA LEU A 397 -6.29 8.62 25.94
C LEU A 397 -6.30 9.84 26.88
N CYS A 398 -6.67 11.02 26.38
CA CYS A 398 -6.74 12.25 27.15
C CYS A 398 -8.11 12.46 27.85
N HIS A 399 -9.11 11.63 27.53
CA HIS A 399 -10.46 11.64 28.13
C HIS A 399 -10.69 10.44 29.02
#